data_398d73d395eaadefe06b06758607148f
#
_entry.id   398d73d395eaadefe06b06758607148f
#
_cell.length_a   1.000
_cell.length_b   1.000
_cell.length_c   1.000
_cell.angle_alpha   90.00
_cell.angle_beta   90.00
_cell.angle_gamma   90.00
#
_symmetry.space_group_name_H-M   'P 1'
#
loop_
_entity.id
_entity.type
_entity.pdbx_description
1 polymer ?
#
loop_
_entity_poly.entity_id
_entity_poly.type
_entity_poly.pdbx_seq_one_letter_code
_entity_poly.pdbx_strand_id
1 'polypeptide(L)'
;MGEEPQARRIARALVRAREKAPLVTTGQLADLVERTVGRHGAHHPATRVFQALRMEVNDEVGELERALAGGLDLLKPGGRFAVITFESITDRIVKRFFAAHVGKMVSLQQGGARWEGDLPRVRLVTRHALMATDEETGLNPRARSAKLRTAEKM
;
A
#
# COMPACT_ATOMS: atom_id res chain seq x y z
N MET A 1 0.82 9.87 -0.22
CA MET A 1 0.09 8.94 -1.11
C MET A 1 0.67 9.00 -2.51
N GLY A 2 0.50 7.96 -3.35
CA GLY A 2 0.96 7.91 -4.75
C GLY A 2 2.46 7.80 -5.00
N GLU A 3 3.31 7.94 -3.98
CA GLU A 3 4.78 7.85 -4.06
C GLU A 3 5.39 8.65 -5.22
N GLU A 4 4.79 9.82 -5.53
CA GLU A 4 5.26 10.72 -6.58
C GLU A 4 6.38 11.62 -6.05
N PRO A 5 7.62 11.52 -6.56
CA PRO A 5 8.75 12.31 -6.06
C PRO A 5 8.56 13.83 -6.23
N GLN A 6 7.84 14.23 -7.28
CA GLN A 6 7.58 15.63 -7.58
C GLN A 6 6.21 16.13 -7.07
N ALA A 7 5.59 15.42 -6.10
CA ALA A 7 4.24 15.72 -5.61
C ALA A 7 4.04 17.19 -5.22
N ARG A 8 5.01 17.81 -4.54
CA ARG A 8 4.92 19.22 -4.14
C ARG A 8 4.90 20.18 -5.33
N ARG A 9 5.67 19.88 -6.38
CA ARG A 9 5.74 20.70 -7.61
C ARG A 9 4.41 20.61 -8.35
N ILE A 10 3.87 19.39 -8.47
CA ILE A 10 2.57 19.11 -9.10
C ILE A 10 1.44 19.81 -8.32
N ALA A 11 1.40 19.65 -6.99
CA ALA A 11 0.38 20.28 -6.17
C ALA A 11 0.35 21.81 -6.32
N ARG A 12 1.53 22.46 -6.34
CA ARG A 12 1.60 23.91 -6.60
C ARG A 12 1.09 24.30 -7.99
N ALA A 13 1.40 23.50 -9.02
CA ALA A 13 0.92 23.74 -10.37
C ALA A 13 -0.61 23.58 -10.45
N LEU A 14 -1.17 22.57 -9.77
CA LEU A 14 -2.63 22.36 -9.66
C LEU A 14 -3.33 23.54 -9.00
N VAL A 15 -2.81 24.02 -7.87
CA VAL A 15 -3.38 25.20 -7.17
C VAL A 15 -3.39 26.42 -8.07
N ARG A 16 -2.26 26.75 -8.72
CA ARG A 16 -2.16 27.89 -9.65
C ARG A 16 -3.06 27.74 -10.88
N ALA A 17 -3.24 26.53 -11.38
CA ALA A 17 -4.10 26.30 -12.52
C ALA A 17 -5.58 26.54 -12.20
N ARG A 18 -6.07 26.01 -11.07
CA ARG A 18 -7.46 26.16 -10.63
C ARG A 18 -7.82 27.58 -10.22
N GLU A 19 -6.85 28.41 -9.83
CA GLU A 19 -7.06 29.86 -9.59
C GLU A 19 -7.42 30.61 -10.89
N LYS A 20 -6.96 30.11 -12.06
CA LYS A 20 -7.25 30.70 -13.37
C LYS A 20 -8.52 30.14 -14.00
N ALA A 21 -8.70 28.82 -13.94
CA ALA A 21 -9.86 28.12 -14.46
C ALA A 21 -10.01 26.75 -13.77
N PRO A 22 -11.26 26.26 -13.58
CA PRO A 22 -11.49 24.91 -13.06
C PRO A 22 -10.87 23.83 -13.95
N LEU A 23 -10.29 22.79 -13.31
CA LEU A 23 -9.87 21.57 -14.00
C LEU A 23 -11.04 20.60 -14.00
N VAL A 24 -11.73 20.46 -15.12
CA VAL A 24 -13.00 19.70 -15.21
C VAL A 24 -12.85 18.35 -15.91
N THR A 25 -11.71 18.07 -16.54
CA THR A 25 -11.46 16.78 -17.21
C THR A 25 -10.18 16.13 -16.76
N THR A 26 -10.13 14.79 -16.86
CA THR A 26 -8.92 14.01 -16.60
C THR A 26 -7.77 14.36 -17.55
N GLY A 27 -8.10 14.70 -18.81
CA GLY A 27 -7.13 15.16 -19.80
C GLY A 27 -6.44 16.46 -19.36
N GLN A 28 -7.19 17.46 -18.91
CA GLN A 28 -6.62 18.72 -18.41
C GLN A 28 -5.64 18.48 -17.23
N LEU A 29 -5.98 17.57 -16.33
CA LEU A 29 -5.10 17.19 -15.23
C LEU A 29 -3.84 16.47 -15.75
N ALA A 30 -4.00 15.50 -16.64
CA ALA A 30 -2.88 14.76 -17.22
C ALA A 30 -1.88 15.69 -17.94
N ASP A 31 -2.40 16.57 -18.78
CA ASP A 31 -1.60 17.57 -19.53
C ASP A 31 -0.86 18.53 -18.59
N LEU A 32 -1.54 18.98 -17.53
CA LEU A 32 -0.91 19.85 -16.53
C LEU A 32 0.24 19.15 -15.81
N VAL A 33 0.05 17.90 -15.42
CA VAL A 33 1.09 17.09 -14.77
C VAL A 33 2.25 16.89 -15.73
N GLU A 34 2.00 16.47 -16.98
CA GLU A 34 3.04 16.24 -17.98
C GLU A 34 3.84 17.51 -18.27
N ARG A 35 3.19 18.66 -18.45
CA ARG A 35 3.87 19.96 -18.62
C ARG A 35 4.68 20.36 -17.40
N THR A 36 4.25 19.95 -16.20
CA THR A 36 4.94 20.32 -14.95
C THR A 36 6.20 19.51 -14.72
N VAL A 37 6.16 18.19 -14.96
CA VAL A 37 7.26 17.28 -14.58
C VAL A 37 7.98 16.66 -15.76
N GLY A 38 7.44 16.81 -16.97
CA GLY A 38 7.97 16.19 -18.20
C GLY A 38 7.54 14.70 -18.29
N ARG A 39 7.78 14.13 -19.46
CA ARG A 39 7.53 12.72 -19.73
C ARG A 39 8.82 11.92 -19.63
N HIS A 40 8.95 11.08 -18.61
CA HIS A 40 10.12 10.24 -18.38
C HIS A 40 9.67 8.80 -18.08
N GLY A 41 10.27 7.84 -18.80
CA GLY A 41 9.99 6.41 -18.61
C GLY A 41 8.76 5.89 -19.36
N ALA A 42 8.42 4.62 -19.08
CA ALA A 42 7.38 3.87 -19.80
C ALA A 42 5.94 4.26 -19.41
N HIS A 43 5.75 4.82 -18.21
CA HIS A 43 4.41 5.19 -17.70
C HIS A 43 4.16 6.68 -17.83
N HIS A 44 2.89 7.04 -18.06
CA HIS A 44 2.48 8.43 -18.09
C HIS A 44 2.72 9.10 -16.72
N PRO A 45 3.30 10.31 -16.63
CA PRO A 45 3.64 10.96 -15.36
C PRO A 45 2.43 11.20 -14.46
N ALA A 46 1.22 11.36 -15.02
CA ALA A 46 0.00 11.52 -14.26
C ALA A 46 -0.52 10.23 -13.58
N THR A 47 0.02 9.04 -13.91
CA THR A 47 -0.46 7.77 -13.36
C THR A 47 -0.45 7.77 -11.83
N ARG A 48 0.65 8.18 -11.21
CA ARG A 48 0.77 8.25 -9.74
C ARG A 48 -0.12 9.31 -9.13
N VAL A 49 -0.37 10.39 -9.86
CA VAL A 49 -1.28 11.46 -9.40
C VAL A 49 -2.72 10.96 -9.38
N PHE A 50 -3.16 10.30 -10.45
CA PHE A 50 -4.50 9.68 -10.49
C PHE A 50 -4.67 8.61 -9.42
N GLN A 51 -3.64 7.78 -9.21
CA GLN A 51 -3.63 6.79 -8.13
C GLN A 51 -3.80 7.48 -6.76
N ALA A 52 -3.03 8.54 -6.50
CA ALA A 52 -3.13 9.27 -5.23
C ALA A 52 -4.51 9.89 -5.03
N LEU A 53 -5.09 10.48 -6.07
CA LEU A 53 -6.43 11.06 -6.02
C LEU A 53 -7.52 9.99 -5.79
N ARG A 54 -7.42 8.85 -6.45
CA ARG A 54 -8.34 7.72 -6.26
C ARG A 54 -8.31 7.23 -4.81
N MET A 55 -7.09 7.03 -4.30
CA MET A 55 -6.88 6.57 -2.91
C MET A 55 -7.44 7.56 -1.89
N GLU A 56 -7.28 8.87 -2.14
CA GLU A 56 -7.79 9.91 -1.26
C GLU A 56 -9.30 10.02 -1.31
N VAL A 57 -9.88 10.11 -2.52
CA VAL A 57 -11.33 10.26 -2.71
C VAL A 57 -12.11 9.08 -2.17
N ASN A 58 -11.57 7.87 -2.31
CA ASN A 58 -12.21 6.63 -1.87
C ASN A 58 -11.82 6.22 -0.44
N ASP A 59 -10.97 6.98 0.26
CA ASP A 59 -10.40 6.60 1.57
C ASP A 59 -9.83 5.17 1.58
N GLU A 60 -9.16 4.75 0.47
CA GLU A 60 -8.71 3.37 0.29
C GLU A 60 -7.77 2.90 1.42
N VAL A 61 -6.96 3.80 1.96
CA VAL A 61 -6.05 3.50 3.08
C VAL A 61 -6.84 3.27 4.37
N GLY A 62 -7.77 4.17 4.70
CA GLY A 62 -8.59 4.03 5.91
C GLY A 62 -9.49 2.80 5.86
N GLU A 63 -10.09 2.50 4.69
CA GLU A 63 -10.87 1.28 4.51
C GLU A 63 -10.02 0.02 4.69
N LEU A 64 -8.80 -0.01 4.14
CA LEU A 64 -7.87 -1.13 4.32
C LEU A 64 -7.51 -1.30 5.80
N GLU A 65 -7.17 -0.23 6.51
CA GLU A 65 -6.81 -0.30 7.93
C GLU A 65 -7.98 -0.79 8.80
N ARG A 66 -9.19 -0.31 8.53
CA ARG A 66 -10.42 -0.79 9.21
C ARG A 66 -10.69 -2.27 8.91
N ALA A 67 -10.55 -2.68 7.65
CA ALA A 67 -10.74 -4.07 7.23
C ALA A 67 -9.71 -5.01 7.87
N LEU A 68 -8.45 -4.58 7.97
CA LEU A 68 -7.39 -5.35 8.63
C LEU A 68 -7.67 -5.54 10.13
N ALA A 69 -8.03 -4.46 10.82
CA ALA A 69 -8.34 -4.52 12.26
C ALA A 69 -9.58 -5.39 12.54
N GLY A 70 -10.68 -5.10 11.87
CA GLY A 70 -11.93 -5.85 12.06
C GLY A 70 -11.81 -7.30 11.59
N GLY A 71 -11.12 -7.56 10.49
CA GLY A 71 -10.89 -8.92 9.99
C GLY A 71 -10.09 -9.78 10.96
N LEU A 72 -9.06 -9.20 11.59
CA LEU A 72 -8.30 -9.92 12.62
C LEU A 72 -9.16 -10.22 13.87
N ASP A 73 -10.02 -9.31 14.27
CA ASP A 73 -10.87 -9.52 15.45
C ASP A 73 -11.91 -10.62 15.22
N LEU A 74 -12.47 -10.72 14.04
CA LEU A 74 -13.47 -11.72 13.66
C LEU A 74 -12.90 -13.15 13.53
N LEU A 75 -11.61 -13.32 13.34
CA LEU A 75 -11.00 -14.64 13.23
C LEU A 75 -10.99 -15.37 14.58
N LYS A 76 -11.22 -16.67 14.54
CA LYS A 76 -10.98 -17.58 15.67
C LYS A 76 -9.48 -17.90 15.78
N PRO A 77 -8.95 -18.29 16.95
CA PRO A 77 -7.61 -18.86 17.06
C PRO A 77 -7.38 -19.98 16.03
N GLY A 78 -6.24 -20.01 15.38
CA GLY A 78 -5.93 -20.89 14.26
C GLY A 78 -6.49 -20.44 12.90
N GLY A 79 -7.37 -19.43 12.87
CA GLY A 79 -7.88 -18.85 11.62
C GLY A 79 -6.79 -18.12 10.83
N ARG A 80 -6.81 -18.24 9.50
CA ARG A 80 -5.83 -17.61 8.60
C ARG A 80 -6.40 -16.34 7.98
N PHE A 81 -5.59 -15.29 8.03
CA PHE A 81 -5.86 -14.02 7.39
C PHE A 81 -4.94 -13.88 6.17
N ALA A 82 -5.50 -14.04 4.99
CA ALA A 82 -4.81 -13.91 3.72
C ALA A 82 -5.22 -12.60 3.04
N VAL A 83 -4.26 -11.77 2.67
CA VAL A 83 -4.49 -10.47 2.03
C VAL A 83 -3.68 -10.39 0.75
N ILE A 84 -4.35 -10.09 -0.36
CA ILE A 84 -3.72 -9.82 -1.66
C ILE A 84 -3.73 -8.32 -1.90
N THR A 85 -2.58 -7.78 -2.26
CA THR A 85 -2.41 -6.37 -2.63
C THR A 85 -1.73 -6.28 -4.00
N PHE A 86 -2.00 -5.19 -4.73
CA PHE A 86 -1.44 -4.96 -6.07
C PHE A 86 -0.48 -3.77 -6.11
N GLU A 87 -0.42 -2.99 -5.04
CA GLU A 87 0.33 -1.75 -4.96
C GLU A 87 1.30 -1.76 -3.78
N SER A 88 2.43 -1.06 -3.93
CA SER A 88 3.47 -0.98 -2.89
C SER A 88 2.99 -0.35 -1.60
N ILE A 89 2.07 0.61 -1.68
CA ILE A 89 1.53 1.33 -0.53
C ILE A 89 0.69 0.41 0.32
N THR A 90 -0.31 -0.25 -0.29
CA THR A 90 -1.20 -1.18 0.39
C THR A 90 -0.45 -2.40 0.94
N ASP A 91 0.51 -2.95 0.18
CA ASP A 91 1.39 -4.03 0.66
C ASP A 91 2.17 -3.64 1.91
N ARG A 92 2.69 -2.40 1.95
CA ARG A 92 3.42 -1.87 3.11
C ARG A 92 2.53 -1.73 4.33
N ILE A 93 1.27 -1.31 4.16
CA ILE A 93 0.28 -1.23 5.25
C ILE A 93 0.03 -2.62 5.82
N VAL A 94 -0.29 -3.60 4.99
CA VAL A 94 -0.52 -5.00 5.40
C VAL A 94 0.70 -5.58 6.12
N LYS A 95 1.90 -5.38 5.55
CA LYS A 95 3.17 -5.82 6.16
C LYS A 95 3.35 -5.24 7.57
N ARG A 96 3.13 -3.93 7.72
CA ARG A 96 3.27 -3.25 9.01
C ARG A 96 2.22 -3.69 10.01
N PHE A 97 0.98 -3.86 9.55
CA PHE A 97 -0.10 -4.36 10.38
C PHE A 97 0.22 -5.75 10.95
N PHE A 98 0.61 -6.71 10.13
CA PHE A 98 1.00 -8.03 10.62
C PHE A 98 2.22 -7.97 11.53
N ALA A 99 3.25 -7.20 11.17
CA ALA A 99 4.45 -7.06 11.98
C ALA A 99 4.16 -6.49 13.38
N ALA A 100 3.25 -5.52 13.49
CA ALA A 100 2.84 -4.96 14.78
C ALA A 100 2.14 -6.01 15.67
N HIS A 101 1.42 -6.96 15.08
CA HIS A 101 0.68 -8.00 15.82
C HIS A 101 1.48 -9.28 16.08
N VAL A 102 2.67 -9.43 15.49
CA VAL A 102 3.60 -10.54 15.83
C VAL A 102 4.36 -10.24 17.11
N GLY A 103 4.63 -8.96 17.41
CA GLY A 103 5.56 -8.54 18.45
C GLY A 103 7.00 -8.96 18.13
N LYS A 104 7.93 -8.67 18.98
CA LYS A 104 9.32 -9.11 18.84
C LYS A 104 10.03 -9.28 20.18
N MET A 105 10.95 -10.25 20.20
CA MET A 105 11.96 -10.35 21.25
C MET A 105 13.12 -9.42 20.95
N VAL A 106 13.49 -8.57 21.90
CA VAL A 106 14.66 -7.66 21.79
C VAL A 106 15.75 -8.12 22.73
N SER A 107 16.93 -8.33 22.18
CA SER A 107 18.12 -8.68 22.98
C SER A 107 18.54 -7.48 23.84
N LEU A 108 18.84 -7.73 25.11
CA LEU A 108 19.33 -6.72 26.04
C LEU A 108 20.85 -6.66 25.98
N GLN A 109 21.43 -5.45 26.10
CA GLN A 109 22.89 -5.24 26.11
C GLN A 109 23.60 -5.97 27.23
N GLN A 110 22.89 -6.25 28.33
CA GLN A 110 23.43 -6.97 29.50
C GLN A 110 23.20 -8.49 29.46
N GLY A 111 22.83 -9.02 28.29
CA GLY A 111 22.43 -10.42 28.12
C GLY A 111 20.95 -10.67 28.42
N GLY A 112 20.42 -11.73 27.79
CA GLY A 112 18.99 -12.04 27.83
C GLY A 112 18.21 -11.32 26.72
N ALA A 113 16.89 -11.54 26.71
CA ALA A 113 15.97 -10.90 25.78
C ALA A 113 14.65 -10.60 26.49
N ARG A 114 14.01 -9.50 26.13
CA ARG A 114 12.67 -9.18 26.59
C ARG A 114 11.70 -9.08 25.41
N TRP A 115 10.45 -9.33 25.70
CA TRP A 115 9.38 -9.06 24.77
C TRP A 115 9.16 -7.54 24.64
N GLU A 116 9.02 -7.05 23.41
CA GLU A 116 8.70 -5.65 23.12
C GLU A 116 7.39 -5.59 22.32
N GLY A 117 6.43 -4.81 22.78
CA GLY A 117 5.09 -4.65 22.23
C GLY A 117 4.03 -5.50 22.94
N ASP A 118 2.84 -5.50 22.36
CA ASP A 118 1.73 -6.30 22.85
C ASP A 118 2.00 -7.80 22.68
N LEU A 119 1.27 -8.64 23.43
CA LEU A 119 1.31 -10.08 23.24
C LEU A 119 1.00 -10.43 21.79
N PRO A 120 1.70 -11.43 21.20
CA PRO A 120 1.50 -11.77 19.81
C PRO A 120 0.06 -12.24 19.59
N ARG A 121 -0.60 -11.56 18.65
CA ARG A 121 -1.97 -11.91 18.22
C ARG A 121 -1.97 -12.76 16.98
N VAL A 122 -0.86 -12.72 16.21
CA VAL A 122 -0.72 -13.49 14.98
C VAL A 122 0.67 -14.11 14.85
N ARG A 123 0.73 -15.22 14.13
CA ARG A 123 1.95 -15.84 13.60
C ARG A 123 1.98 -15.66 12.10
N LEU A 124 3.11 -15.19 11.52
CA LEU A 124 3.23 -15.10 10.07
C LEU A 124 3.29 -16.50 9.44
N VAL A 125 2.38 -16.77 8.51
CA VAL A 125 2.43 -17.97 7.65
C VAL A 125 3.40 -17.71 6.50
N THR A 126 3.36 -16.50 5.92
CA THR A 126 4.31 -16.07 4.89
C THR A 126 5.27 -15.04 5.47
N ARG A 127 6.56 -15.39 5.57
CA ARG A 127 7.59 -14.43 6.05
C ARG A 127 7.80 -13.29 5.05
N HIS A 128 7.74 -13.60 3.77
CA HIS A 128 7.78 -12.66 2.66
C HIS A 128 6.46 -12.73 1.89
N ALA A 129 6.13 -11.67 1.14
CA ALA A 129 4.99 -11.74 0.24
C ALA A 129 5.24 -12.82 -0.83
N LEU A 130 4.22 -13.64 -1.09
CA LEU A 130 4.22 -14.52 -2.24
C LEU A 130 3.80 -13.72 -3.47
N MET A 131 4.53 -13.90 -4.54
CA MET A 131 4.28 -13.29 -5.85
C MET A 131 3.70 -14.34 -6.79
N ALA A 132 2.97 -13.89 -7.82
CA ALA A 132 2.54 -14.76 -8.88
C ALA A 132 3.74 -15.40 -9.60
N THR A 133 3.59 -16.64 -10.02
CA THR A 133 4.60 -17.33 -10.85
C THR A 133 4.59 -16.78 -12.28
N ASP A 134 5.65 -17.07 -13.06
CA ASP A 134 5.70 -16.69 -14.47
C ASP A 134 4.56 -17.37 -15.27
N GLU A 135 4.23 -18.62 -14.92
CA GLU A 135 3.11 -19.35 -15.52
C GLU A 135 1.78 -18.64 -15.21
N GLU A 136 1.52 -18.31 -13.94
CA GLU A 136 0.31 -17.58 -13.55
C GLU A 136 0.24 -16.21 -14.24
N THR A 137 1.35 -15.49 -14.30
CA THR A 137 1.43 -14.17 -14.95
C THR A 137 1.19 -14.31 -16.47
N GLY A 138 1.65 -15.38 -17.10
CA GLY A 138 1.40 -15.69 -18.50
C GLY A 138 -0.10 -15.93 -18.78
N LEU A 139 -0.78 -16.65 -17.90
CA LEU A 139 -2.22 -16.92 -18.00
C LEU A 139 -3.07 -15.71 -17.57
N ASN A 140 -2.62 -14.96 -16.56
CA ASN A 140 -3.32 -13.81 -16.02
C ASN A 140 -2.33 -12.64 -15.81
N PRO A 141 -2.13 -11.78 -16.81
CA PRO A 141 -1.21 -10.63 -16.70
C PRO A 141 -1.53 -9.66 -15.55
N ARG A 142 -2.77 -9.66 -15.06
CA ARG A 142 -3.18 -8.83 -13.89
C ARG A 142 -2.55 -9.31 -12.59
N ALA A 143 -2.14 -10.58 -12.49
CA ALA A 143 -1.48 -11.14 -11.32
C ALA A 143 -0.02 -10.66 -11.15
N ARG A 144 0.59 -10.06 -12.18
CA ARG A 144 2.00 -9.61 -12.17
C ARG A 144 2.40 -8.78 -10.95
N SER A 145 1.51 -7.95 -10.46
CA SER A 145 1.76 -7.05 -9.31
C SER A 145 1.16 -7.58 -8.01
N ALA A 146 0.51 -8.75 -8.04
CA ALA A 146 -0.13 -9.33 -6.86
C ALA A 146 0.91 -9.75 -5.82
N LYS A 147 0.61 -9.43 -4.56
CA LYS A 147 1.41 -9.82 -3.40
C LYS A 147 0.50 -10.40 -2.35
N LEU A 148 0.64 -11.69 -2.08
CA LEU A 148 -0.11 -12.37 -1.03
C LEU A 148 0.69 -12.40 0.27
N ARG A 149 0.06 -11.93 1.36
CA ARG A 149 0.56 -12.09 2.72
C ARG A 149 -0.44 -12.83 3.56
N THR A 150 0.03 -13.75 4.39
CA THR A 150 -0.83 -14.56 5.24
C THR A 150 -0.28 -14.60 6.66
N ALA A 151 -1.17 -14.40 7.62
CA ALA A 151 -0.93 -14.59 9.04
C ALA A 151 -2.01 -15.51 9.64
N GLU A 152 -1.68 -16.20 10.72
CA GLU A 152 -2.59 -17.06 11.46
C GLU A 152 -2.83 -16.45 12.84
N LYS A 153 -4.09 -16.35 13.26
CA LYS A 153 -4.44 -15.84 14.58
C LYS A 153 -4.02 -16.84 15.67
N MET A 154 -3.38 -16.35 16.71
CA MET A 154 -2.97 -17.12 17.88
C MET A 154 -4.09 -17.21 18.91
#